data_c5970074b13b1f59dfdf2266486d3cbd
#
_entry.id   c5970074b13b1f59dfdf2266486d3cbd
#
_cell.length_a   1.000
_cell.length_b   1.000
_cell.length_c   1.000
_cell.angle_alpha   90.00
_cell.angle_beta   90.00
_cell.angle_gamma   90.00
#
_symmetry.space_group_name_H-M   'P 1'
#
loop_
_entity.id
_entity.type
_entity.pdbx_description
1 polymer ?
#
loop_
_entity_poly.entity_id
_entity_poly.type
_entity_poly.pdbx_seq_one_letter_code
_entity_poly.pdbx_strand_id
1 'polypeptide(L)'
;MINKNTLKGIYPICPDYIHSDITYLEKIEEVIISGIKIIQFRSKNLSSRKKRYLLGSIHRLCIDNNIHLIVNDDYHIMKYMDGCGLHLGENDTNLIEARKNLGKSIMIGKSCYGSIEAAKIAEKNGANYVSFGAMYRSSTKNNATVFDHEIILEARKLISIPICVIGGIDKLNLMNVKEYKPD
;
A
#
# COMPACT_ATOMS: atom_id res chain seq x y z
N MET A 1 2.79 -13.82 12.45
CA MET A 1 3.13 -12.39 12.60
C MET A 1 3.92 -11.97 11.38
N ILE A 2 3.49 -10.88 10.71
CA ILE A 2 4.21 -10.33 9.55
C ILE A 2 5.50 -9.71 10.10
N ASN A 3 6.64 -10.25 9.65
CA ASN A 3 7.96 -9.78 10.09
C ASN A 3 8.30 -8.48 9.32
N LYS A 4 8.90 -7.48 9.97
CA LYS A 4 9.43 -6.26 9.34
C LYS A 4 10.31 -6.56 8.11
N ASN A 5 11.03 -7.68 8.12
CA ASN A 5 11.89 -8.09 7.02
C ASN A 5 11.14 -8.54 5.75
N THR A 6 9.82 -8.79 5.83
CA THR A 6 8.99 -9.16 4.67
C THR A 6 8.45 -7.96 3.90
N LEU A 7 8.45 -6.77 4.50
CA LEU A 7 7.96 -5.53 3.90
C LEU A 7 9.11 -4.61 3.47
N LYS A 8 10.04 -5.14 2.68
CA LYS A 8 11.18 -4.37 2.13
C LYS A 8 11.17 -4.42 0.61
N GLY A 9 11.50 -3.28 0.01
CA GLY A 9 11.68 -3.16 -1.43
C GLY A 9 10.52 -2.45 -2.12
N ILE A 10 10.27 -2.80 -3.38
CA ILE A 10 9.24 -2.13 -4.18
C ILE A 10 7.86 -2.66 -3.82
N TYR A 11 6.94 -1.73 -3.54
CA TYR A 11 5.54 -1.97 -3.27
C TYR A 11 4.68 -1.39 -4.41
N PRO A 12 4.42 -2.17 -5.47
CA PRO A 12 3.63 -1.72 -6.60
C PRO A 12 2.16 -1.52 -6.24
N ILE A 13 1.54 -0.55 -6.92
CA ILE A 13 0.09 -0.38 -6.96
C ILE A 13 -0.39 -0.82 -8.33
N CYS A 14 -1.42 -1.67 -8.37
CA CYS A 14 -2.01 -2.09 -9.63
C CYS A 14 -2.38 -0.86 -10.49
N PRO A 15 -2.11 -0.87 -11.78
CA PRO A 15 -2.49 0.23 -12.67
C PRO A 15 -4.01 0.38 -12.74
N ASP A 16 -4.49 1.51 -13.24
CA ASP A 16 -5.90 1.65 -13.55
C ASP A 16 -6.31 0.59 -14.58
N TYR A 17 -7.54 0.09 -14.42
CA TYR A 17 -8.06 -0.96 -15.29
C TYR A 17 -8.10 -0.50 -16.75
N ILE A 18 -7.56 -1.33 -17.62
CA ILE A 18 -7.64 -1.21 -19.07
C ILE A 18 -8.69 -2.19 -19.59
N HIS A 19 -9.33 -1.89 -20.67
CA HIS A 19 -10.58 -2.51 -21.19
C HIS A 19 -10.58 -4.04 -21.38
N SER A 20 -9.48 -4.75 -21.14
CA SER A 20 -9.35 -6.20 -21.24
C SER A 20 -8.91 -6.81 -19.91
N ASP A 21 -9.69 -7.78 -19.40
CA ASP A 21 -9.33 -8.53 -18.19
C ASP A 21 -8.06 -9.35 -18.37
N ILE A 22 -7.92 -9.97 -19.52
CA ILE A 22 -6.77 -10.81 -19.86
C ILE A 22 -5.50 -9.94 -19.79
N THR A 23 -5.45 -8.89 -20.58
CA THR A 23 -4.28 -7.99 -20.63
C THR A 23 -4.00 -7.32 -19.28
N TYR A 24 -5.06 -7.02 -18.50
CA TYR A 24 -4.88 -6.45 -17.17
C TYR A 24 -4.24 -7.44 -16.20
N LEU A 25 -4.70 -8.70 -16.20
CA LEU A 25 -4.17 -9.74 -15.33
C LEU A 25 -2.76 -10.18 -15.75
N GLU A 26 -2.48 -10.28 -17.06
CA GLU A 26 -1.14 -10.55 -17.58
C GLU A 26 -0.10 -9.52 -17.07
N LYS A 27 -0.43 -8.23 -17.15
CA LYS A 27 0.46 -7.17 -16.62
C LYS A 27 0.69 -7.27 -15.11
N ILE A 28 -0.31 -7.67 -14.35
CA ILE A 28 -0.16 -7.85 -12.90
C ILE A 28 0.69 -9.09 -12.62
N GLU A 29 0.49 -10.16 -13.37
CA GLU A 29 1.30 -11.37 -13.27
C GLU A 29 2.78 -11.09 -13.56
N GLU A 30 3.10 -10.33 -14.61
CA GLU A 30 4.47 -9.88 -14.91
C GLU A 30 5.12 -9.17 -13.71
N VAL A 31 4.36 -8.31 -13.03
CA VAL A 31 4.84 -7.61 -11.82
C VAL A 31 5.03 -8.59 -10.66
N ILE A 32 4.11 -9.53 -10.47
CA ILE A 32 4.18 -10.53 -9.40
C ILE A 32 5.42 -11.41 -9.56
N ILE A 33 5.69 -11.93 -10.76
CA ILE A 33 6.85 -12.80 -11.02
C ILE A 33 8.20 -12.06 -11.00
N SER A 34 8.19 -10.72 -10.99
CA SER A 34 9.44 -9.93 -10.88
C SER A 34 10.10 -10.01 -9.50
N GLY A 35 9.52 -10.74 -8.55
CA GLY A 35 10.10 -10.99 -7.22
C GLY A 35 9.70 -9.99 -6.15
N ILE A 36 8.64 -9.21 -6.35
CA ILE A 36 8.05 -8.37 -5.31
C ILE A 36 7.55 -9.22 -4.14
N LYS A 37 7.29 -8.59 -2.99
CA LYS A 37 6.76 -9.25 -1.79
C LYS A 37 5.35 -8.80 -1.43
N ILE A 38 4.93 -7.68 -1.97
CA ILE A 38 3.66 -7.02 -1.66
C ILE A 38 3.16 -6.29 -2.91
N ILE A 39 1.85 -6.28 -3.12
CA ILE A 39 1.18 -5.51 -4.19
C ILE A 39 -0.12 -4.93 -3.66
N GLN A 40 -0.50 -3.75 -4.13
CA GLN A 40 -1.75 -3.09 -3.76
C GLN A 40 -2.74 -3.10 -4.93
N PHE A 41 -3.92 -3.68 -4.69
CA PHE A 41 -5.05 -3.52 -5.60
C PHE A 41 -5.78 -2.20 -5.28
N ARG A 42 -5.78 -1.29 -6.25
CA ARG A 42 -6.47 -0.01 -6.18
C ARG A 42 -7.31 0.18 -7.42
N SER A 43 -8.61 0.37 -7.24
CA SER A 43 -9.51 0.66 -8.35
C SER A 43 -10.61 1.62 -7.91
N LYS A 44 -10.68 2.80 -8.52
CA LYS A 44 -11.69 3.81 -8.20
C LYS A 44 -12.95 3.69 -9.06
N ASN A 45 -12.80 3.27 -10.31
CA ASN A 45 -13.82 3.42 -11.35
C ASN A 45 -14.54 2.13 -11.74
N LEU A 46 -14.24 1.01 -11.08
CA LEU A 46 -14.88 -0.27 -11.38
C LEU A 46 -16.14 -0.50 -10.52
N SER A 47 -17.13 -1.18 -11.10
CA SER A 47 -18.27 -1.68 -10.34
C SER A 47 -17.82 -2.67 -9.26
N SER A 48 -18.60 -2.78 -8.18
CA SER A 48 -18.30 -3.73 -7.09
C SER A 48 -18.19 -5.18 -7.57
N ARG A 49 -18.99 -5.59 -8.55
CA ARG A 49 -18.92 -6.92 -9.17
C ARG A 49 -17.57 -7.14 -9.86
N LYS A 50 -17.13 -6.15 -10.66
CA LYS A 50 -15.88 -6.21 -11.40
C LYS A 50 -14.67 -6.19 -10.48
N LYS A 51 -14.69 -5.33 -9.45
CA LYS A 51 -13.66 -5.31 -8.41
C LYS A 51 -13.48 -6.67 -7.75
N ARG A 52 -14.57 -7.32 -7.31
CA ARG A 52 -14.50 -8.63 -6.67
C ARG A 52 -13.93 -9.71 -7.60
N TYR A 53 -14.32 -9.70 -8.86
CA TYR A 53 -13.81 -10.65 -9.85
C TYR A 53 -12.29 -10.49 -10.05
N LEU A 54 -11.81 -9.29 -10.35
CA LEU A 54 -10.38 -9.02 -10.57
C LEU A 54 -9.58 -9.25 -9.29
N LEU A 55 -10.08 -8.79 -8.15
CA LEU A 55 -9.42 -8.99 -6.87
C LEU A 55 -9.26 -10.48 -6.54
N GLY A 56 -10.29 -11.31 -6.80
CA GLY A 56 -10.20 -12.76 -6.61
C GLY A 56 -9.15 -13.42 -7.51
N SER A 57 -9.04 -12.98 -8.78
CA SER A 57 -8.02 -13.48 -9.70
C SER A 57 -6.60 -13.09 -9.25
N ILE A 58 -6.41 -11.81 -8.88
CA ILE A 58 -5.13 -11.30 -8.37
C ILE A 58 -4.75 -11.98 -7.05
N HIS A 59 -5.73 -12.21 -6.17
CA HIS A 59 -5.48 -12.88 -4.89
C HIS A 59 -4.94 -14.29 -5.09
N ARG A 60 -5.48 -15.05 -6.03
CA ARG A 60 -4.97 -16.38 -6.38
C ARG A 60 -3.52 -16.31 -6.87
N LEU A 61 -3.22 -15.40 -7.82
CA LEU A 61 -1.85 -15.16 -8.29
C LEU A 61 -0.90 -14.82 -7.14
N CYS A 62 -1.35 -14.01 -6.19
CA CYS A 62 -0.56 -13.63 -5.02
C CYS A 62 -0.29 -14.82 -4.09
N ILE A 63 -1.30 -15.68 -3.84
CA ILE A 63 -1.14 -16.90 -3.04
C ILE A 63 -0.11 -17.84 -3.68
N ASP A 64 -0.27 -18.12 -4.97
CA ASP A 64 0.58 -19.05 -5.72
C ASP A 64 2.05 -18.58 -5.74
N ASN A 65 2.30 -17.28 -5.62
CA ASN A 65 3.63 -16.68 -5.62
C ASN A 65 4.11 -16.18 -4.25
N ASN A 66 3.34 -16.45 -3.17
CA ASN A 66 3.66 -16.01 -1.80
C ASN A 66 3.84 -14.49 -1.66
N ILE A 67 2.92 -13.72 -2.28
CA ILE A 67 2.87 -12.26 -2.30
C ILE A 67 1.75 -11.77 -1.38
N HIS A 68 2.01 -10.72 -0.62
CA HIS A 68 0.98 -10.05 0.17
C HIS A 68 0.12 -9.14 -0.71
N LEU A 69 -1.17 -9.45 -0.82
CA LEU A 69 -2.14 -8.58 -1.49
C LEU A 69 -2.75 -7.59 -0.50
N ILE A 70 -2.69 -6.31 -0.82
CA ILE A 70 -3.30 -5.23 -0.05
C ILE A 70 -4.46 -4.63 -0.84
N VAL A 71 -5.60 -4.47 -0.21
CA VAL A 71 -6.77 -3.76 -0.77
C VAL A 71 -6.70 -2.30 -0.36
N ASN A 72 -6.85 -1.38 -1.31
CA ASN A 72 -6.85 0.05 -1.04
C ASN A 72 -8.28 0.53 -0.73
N ASP A 73 -8.46 1.23 0.40
CA ASP A 73 -9.65 1.97 0.86
C ASP A 73 -10.91 1.10 1.08
N ASP A 74 -11.12 0.04 0.32
CA ASP A 74 -12.37 -0.73 0.27
C ASP A 74 -12.50 -1.73 1.43
N TYR A 75 -12.73 -1.20 2.64
CA TYR A 75 -12.93 -1.98 3.86
C TYR A 75 -14.03 -3.04 3.72
N HIS A 76 -15.11 -2.74 2.97
CA HIS A 76 -16.25 -3.66 2.86
C HIS A 76 -15.91 -4.93 2.09
N ILE A 77 -15.00 -4.87 1.14
CA ILE A 77 -14.59 -6.05 0.37
C ILE A 77 -13.77 -7.03 1.21
N MET A 78 -13.14 -6.55 2.29
CA MET A 78 -12.31 -7.37 3.19
C MET A 78 -13.09 -8.52 3.84
N LYS A 79 -14.42 -8.37 3.98
CA LYS A 79 -15.28 -9.45 4.49
C LYS A 79 -15.30 -10.72 3.61
N TYR A 80 -14.86 -10.59 2.37
CA TYR A 80 -14.86 -11.65 1.35
C TYR A 80 -13.45 -12.06 0.92
N MET A 81 -12.41 -11.53 1.56
CA MET A 81 -11.03 -11.66 1.10
C MET A 81 -10.11 -12.07 2.25
N ASP A 82 -10.17 -13.35 2.60
CA ASP A 82 -9.29 -13.90 3.64
C ASP A 82 -7.81 -13.80 3.21
N GLY A 83 -6.96 -13.41 4.15
CA GLY A 83 -5.51 -13.31 3.92
C GLY A 83 -5.03 -12.04 3.23
N CYS A 84 -5.95 -11.18 2.75
CA CYS A 84 -5.57 -9.87 2.23
C CYS A 84 -5.30 -8.86 3.36
N GLY A 85 -4.43 -7.88 3.08
CA GLY A 85 -4.27 -6.68 3.92
C GLY A 85 -5.16 -5.52 3.44
N LEU A 86 -5.18 -4.45 4.21
CA LEU A 86 -5.93 -3.22 3.94
C LEU A 86 -5.00 -2.01 4.01
N HIS A 87 -5.13 -1.06 3.09
CA HIS A 87 -4.48 0.24 3.19
C HIS A 87 -5.52 1.34 3.32
N LEU A 88 -5.38 2.19 4.31
CA LEU A 88 -6.32 3.26 4.66
C LEU A 88 -5.71 4.64 4.37
N GLY A 89 -6.39 5.44 3.57
CA GLY A 89 -6.12 6.85 3.37
C GLY A 89 -6.75 7.74 4.46
N GLU A 90 -6.78 9.04 4.23
CA GLU A 90 -7.22 10.03 5.22
C GLU A 90 -8.72 9.92 5.54
N ASN A 91 -9.54 9.82 4.49
CA ASN A 91 -11.00 9.87 4.58
C ASN A 91 -11.66 8.49 4.62
N ASP A 92 -10.85 7.43 4.81
CA ASP A 92 -11.35 6.07 4.85
C ASP A 92 -11.82 5.66 6.24
N THR A 93 -12.26 4.42 6.37
CA THR A 93 -12.62 3.83 7.67
C THR A 93 -11.53 4.11 8.71
N ASN A 94 -11.93 4.48 9.91
CA ASN A 94 -11.00 4.75 10.99
C ASN A 94 -10.16 3.49 11.29
N LEU A 95 -8.85 3.66 11.47
CA LEU A 95 -7.92 2.57 11.72
C LEU A 95 -8.29 1.74 12.96
N ILE A 96 -8.74 2.37 14.03
CA ILE A 96 -9.15 1.67 15.27
C ILE A 96 -10.36 0.77 15.00
N GLU A 97 -11.33 1.29 14.26
CA GLU A 97 -12.51 0.52 13.85
C GLU A 97 -12.13 -0.65 12.94
N ALA A 98 -11.32 -0.39 11.92
CA ALA A 98 -10.83 -1.43 11.01
C ALA A 98 -10.08 -2.52 11.79
N ARG A 99 -9.19 -2.15 12.71
CA ARG A 99 -8.44 -3.08 13.55
C ARG A 99 -9.33 -3.90 14.47
N LYS A 100 -10.33 -3.27 15.08
CA LYS A 100 -11.32 -3.95 15.95
C LYS A 100 -12.10 -5.03 15.18
N ASN A 101 -12.51 -4.73 13.96
CA ASN A 101 -13.38 -5.59 13.18
C ASN A 101 -12.64 -6.66 12.37
N LEU A 102 -11.42 -6.37 11.89
CA LEU A 102 -10.61 -7.30 11.09
C LEU A 102 -9.66 -8.15 11.95
N GLY A 103 -9.48 -7.81 13.23
CA GLY A 103 -8.60 -8.54 14.13
C GLY A 103 -7.11 -8.20 13.92
N LYS A 104 -6.24 -8.85 14.73
CA LYS A 104 -4.80 -8.54 14.79
C LYS A 104 -3.98 -9.21 13.67
N SER A 105 -4.50 -10.23 13.01
CA SER A 105 -3.79 -10.99 11.97
C SER A 105 -3.74 -10.28 10.62
N ILE A 106 -4.70 -9.38 10.34
CA ILE A 106 -4.78 -8.66 9.08
C ILE A 106 -3.74 -7.53 9.05
N MET A 107 -2.99 -7.45 7.95
CA MET A 107 -2.08 -6.35 7.69
C MET A 107 -2.86 -5.07 7.39
N ILE A 108 -2.67 -4.01 8.18
CA ILE A 108 -3.27 -2.71 7.91
C ILE A 108 -2.18 -1.66 7.78
N GLY A 109 -2.13 -0.99 6.63
CA GLY A 109 -1.31 0.18 6.38
C GLY A 109 -2.10 1.48 6.52
N LYS A 110 -1.42 2.58 6.86
CA LYS A 110 -2.03 3.90 6.98
C LYS A 110 -1.21 4.97 6.26
N SER A 111 -1.88 5.76 5.43
CA SER A 111 -1.29 6.97 4.84
C SER A 111 -1.14 8.05 5.90
N CYS A 112 0.07 8.61 6.02
CA CYS A 112 0.41 9.66 6.99
C CYS A 112 0.89 10.95 6.33
N TYR A 113 0.93 10.97 5.00
CA TYR A 113 1.37 12.13 4.19
C TYR A 113 2.80 12.55 4.59
N GLY A 114 3.02 13.76 5.10
CA GLY A 114 4.30 14.20 5.64
C GLY A 114 4.30 14.35 7.17
N SER A 115 3.39 13.66 7.90
CA SER A 115 3.21 13.87 9.33
C SER A 115 3.76 12.71 10.17
N ILE A 116 4.83 12.95 10.92
CA ILE A 116 5.38 12.02 11.91
C ILE A 116 4.35 11.76 13.02
N GLU A 117 3.62 12.78 13.44
CA GLU A 117 2.61 12.61 14.51
C GLU A 117 1.47 11.69 14.06
N ALA A 118 0.99 11.85 12.83
CA ALA A 118 0.00 10.93 12.26
C ALA A 118 0.53 9.48 12.21
N ALA A 119 1.81 9.30 11.91
CA ALA A 119 2.43 7.98 11.87
C ALA A 119 2.59 7.34 13.26
N LYS A 120 2.94 8.13 14.28
CA LYS A 120 2.95 7.67 15.70
C LYS A 120 1.56 7.24 16.16
N ILE A 121 0.55 8.04 15.82
CA ILE A 121 -0.85 7.71 16.15
C ILE A 121 -1.27 6.42 15.41
N ALA A 122 -0.90 6.27 14.14
CA ALA A 122 -1.20 5.05 13.38
C ALA A 122 -0.52 3.82 13.98
N GLU A 123 0.76 3.90 14.34
CA GLU A 123 1.49 2.82 15.01
C GLU A 123 0.82 2.44 16.33
N LYS A 124 0.50 3.41 17.19
CA LYS A 124 -0.19 3.21 18.48
C LYS A 124 -1.54 2.52 18.30
N ASN A 125 -2.26 2.85 17.22
CA ASN A 125 -3.57 2.30 16.91
C ASN A 125 -3.51 0.98 16.11
N GLY A 126 -2.32 0.38 15.96
CA GLY A 126 -2.14 -0.95 15.41
C GLY A 126 -1.98 -1.01 13.89
N ALA A 127 -1.50 0.04 13.23
CA ALA A 127 -0.99 -0.06 11.87
C ALA A 127 0.21 -1.02 11.82
N ASN A 128 0.33 -1.77 10.73
CA ASN A 128 1.47 -2.66 10.48
C ASN A 128 2.58 -1.96 9.69
N TYR A 129 2.24 -0.92 8.94
CA TYR A 129 3.15 -0.02 8.24
C TYR A 129 2.47 1.32 8.02
N VAL A 130 3.27 2.34 7.76
CA VAL A 130 2.81 3.67 7.38
C VAL A 130 3.37 4.07 6.03
N SER A 131 2.65 4.94 5.30
CA SER A 131 3.15 5.52 4.06
C SER A 131 3.23 7.03 4.13
N PHE A 132 4.37 7.58 3.68
CA PHE A 132 4.61 9.00 3.53
C PHE A 132 4.59 9.37 2.03
N GLY A 133 3.91 10.43 1.69
CA GLY A 133 3.75 10.91 0.32
C GLY A 133 3.08 12.30 0.26
N ALA A 134 3.31 13.10 -0.76
CA ALA A 134 4.11 12.73 -1.94
C ALA A 134 5.58 13.10 -1.77
N MET A 135 6.49 12.19 -2.18
CA MET A 135 7.93 12.48 -2.27
C MET A 135 8.21 13.50 -3.36
N TYR A 136 7.60 13.33 -4.52
CA TYR A 136 7.77 14.20 -5.69
C TYR A 136 6.41 14.53 -6.30
N ARG A 137 6.34 15.60 -7.08
CA ARG A 137 5.14 15.91 -7.88
C ARG A 137 4.86 14.80 -8.88
N SER A 138 3.60 14.49 -9.12
CA SER A 138 3.19 13.50 -10.11
C SER A 138 1.96 13.95 -10.88
N SER A 139 1.82 13.49 -12.12
CA SER A 139 0.64 13.72 -12.94
C SER A 139 -0.64 13.05 -12.39
N THR A 140 -0.49 12.00 -11.59
CA THR A 140 -1.63 11.24 -11.03
C THR A 140 -2.35 11.98 -9.90
N LYS A 141 -1.62 12.84 -9.15
CA LYS A 141 -2.16 13.66 -8.05
C LYS A 141 -1.53 15.05 -8.11
N ASN A 142 -1.98 15.88 -9.02
CA ASN A 142 -1.43 17.23 -9.25
C ASN A 142 -1.46 18.13 -8.02
N ASN A 143 -2.38 17.92 -7.08
CA ASN A 143 -2.56 18.73 -5.88
C ASN A 143 -1.90 18.11 -4.62
N ALA A 144 -1.10 17.04 -4.76
CA ALA A 144 -0.43 16.46 -3.61
C ALA A 144 0.70 17.38 -3.13
N THR A 145 0.69 17.72 -1.84
CA THR A 145 1.77 18.46 -1.20
C THR A 145 3.01 17.57 -1.10
N VAL A 146 4.12 18.05 -1.62
CA VAL A 146 5.44 17.44 -1.44
C VAL A 146 5.95 17.86 -0.07
N PHE A 147 6.38 16.90 0.74
CA PHE A 147 6.94 17.14 2.06
C PHE A 147 8.48 17.18 2.02
N ASP A 148 9.09 17.72 3.08
CA ASP A 148 10.54 17.67 3.24
C ASP A 148 11.01 16.24 3.50
N HIS A 149 11.83 15.70 2.63
CA HIS A 149 12.26 14.30 2.65
C HIS A 149 13.04 13.92 3.92
N GLU A 150 13.72 14.87 4.57
CA GLU A 150 14.41 14.64 5.85
C GLU A 150 13.48 14.11 6.96
N ILE A 151 12.18 14.39 6.85
CA ILE A 151 11.14 13.83 7.72
C ILE A 151 11.20 12.30 7.79
N ILE A 152 11.61 11.61 6.71
CA ILE A 152 11.72 10.15 6.71
C ILE A 152 12.82 9.68 7.67
N LEU A 153 13.97 10.36 7.67
CA LEU A 153 15.08 10.03 8.58
C LEU A 153 14.71 10.29 10.04
N GLU A 154 13.93 11.33 10.29
CA GLU A 154 13.40 11.61 11.63
C GLU A 154 12.34 10.58 12.03
N ALA A 155 11.39 10.27 11.16
CA ALA A 155 10.37 9.25 11.40
C ALA A 155 10.99 7.89 11.73
N ARG A 156 12.08 7.50 11.08
CA ARG A 156 12.79 6.25 11.35
C ARG A 156 13.36 6.15 12.77
N LYS A 157 13.63 7.26 13.44
CA LYS A 157 14.09 7.28 14.83
C LYS A 157 12.94 7.11 15.82
N LEU A 158 11.73 7.47 15.42
CA LEU A 158 10.56 7.62 16.28
C LEU A 158 9.49 6.54 16.06
N ILE A 159 9.52 5.84 14.94
CA ILE A 159 8.53 4.85 14.53
C ILE A 159 9.21 3.51 14.37
N SER A 160 8.60 2.49 14.93
CA SER A 160 9.15 1.14 14.93
C SER A 160 8.62 0.24 13.82
N ILE A 161 7.45 0.55 13.24
CA ILE A 161 6.87 -0.18 12.11
C ILE A 161 7.49 0.26 10.77
N PRO A 162 7.39 -0.53 9.70
CA PRO A 162 7.90 -0.18 8.37
C PRO A 162 7.36 1.15 7.84
N ILE A 163 8.24 1.90 7.18
CA ILE A 163 7.93 3.17 6.53
C ILE A 163 8.03 2.99 5.02
N CYS A 164 6.90 3.13 4.34
CA CYS A 164 6.79 3.18 2.89
C CYS A 164 6.77 4.64 2.41
N VAL A 165 7.36 4.93 1.27
CA VAL A 165 7.30 6.24 0.63
C VAL A 165 6.66 6.13 -0.75
N ILE A 166 5.92 7.17 -1.16
CA ILE A 166 5.15 7.17 -2.41
C ILE A 166 5.02 8.58 -2.98
N GLY A 167 4.73 8.65 -4.27
CA GLY A 167 4.40 9.88 -4.99
C GLY A 167 5.54 10.37 -5.87
N GLY A 168 5.35 10.28 -7.19
CA GLY A 168 6.28 10.75 -8.20
C GLY A 168 7.62 10.04 -8.23
N ILE A 169 7.73 8.86 -7.63
CA ILE A 169 8.96 8.04 -7.66
C ILE A 169 9.03 7.32 -9.01
N ASP A 170 10.18 7.42 -9.66
CA ASP A 170 10.48 6.77 -10.92
C ASP A 170 11.94 6.31 -10.99
N LYS A 171 12.37 5.78 -12.14
CA LYS A 171 13.74 5.30 -12.36
C LYS A 171 14.82 6.37 -12.25
N LEU A 172 14.45 7.66 -12.40
CA LEU A 172 15.43 8.78 -12.39
C LEU A 172 15.70 9.23 -10.95
N ASN A 173 14.72 9.11 -10.05
CA ASN A 173 14.83 9.59 -8.68
C ASN A 173 14.89 8.48 -7.62
N LEU A 174 14.69 7.21 -8.01
CA LEU A 174 14.68 6.07 -7.08
C LEU A 174 15.96 5.97 -6.24
N MET A 175 17.12 6.32 -6.81
CA MET A 175 18.39 6.27 -6.06
C MET A 175 18.42 7.30 -4.94
N ASN A 176 17.88 8.52 -5.18
CA ASN A 176 17.77 9.55 -4.16
C ASN A 176 16.81 9.13 -3.03
N VAL A 177 15.70 8.43 -3.38
CA VAL A 177 14.78 7.89 -2.38
C VAL A 177 15.47 6.94 -1.40
N LYS A 178 16.41 6.11 -1.88
CA LYS A 178 17.16 5.17 -1.04
C LYS A 178 18.02 5.86 0.03
N GLU A 179 18.45 7.10 -0.18
CA GLU A 179 19.23 7.86 0.79
C GLU A 179 18.46 8.10 2.09
N TYR A 180 17.14 8.22 2.01
CA TYR A 180 16.24 8.37 3.16
C TYR A 180 15.89 7.04 3.85
N LYS A 181 16.38 5.91 3.33
CA LYS A 181 16.26 4.55 3.91
C LYS A 181 14.81 4.15 4.25
N PRO A 182 13.81 4.30 3.36
CA PRO A 182 12.52 3.64 3.56
C PRO A 182 12.68 2.11 3.57
N ASP A 183 11.62 1.38 4.01
CA ASP A 183 11.64 -0.09 4.03
C ASP A 183 11.29 -0.76 2.70
#